data_d878711ce130ed20bbfaf64d4e846ca8
#
_entry.id   d878711ce130ed20bbfaf64d4e846ca8
#
_cell.length_a   1.000
_cell.length_b   1.000
_cell.length_c   1.000
_cell.angle_alpha   90.00
_cell.angle_beta   90.00
_cell.angle_gamma   90.00
#
_symmetry.space_group_name_H-M   'P 1'
#
loop_
_entity.id
_entity.type
_entity.pdbx_description
1 polymer ?
#
loop_
_entity_poly.entity_id
_entity_poly.type
_entity_poly.pdbx_seq_one_letter_code
_entity_poly.pdbx_strand_id
1 'polypeptide(L)'
;DPRYSFHFTGKSDTVYVFEAPIDLLSFISLYQRDWQQHSYVSLCGVSERALLQLLVDNPQVQKIGLCLDNDKAGIQARERIKGILTERGYGNVFSLFSQQKDWNEDLQVRQGQMVVPEKEPHRTMQMV
;
A
#
# COMPACT_ATOMS: atom_id res chain seq x y z
N ASP A 1 17.98 -4.11 7.75
CA ASP A 1 17.18 -4.33 8.94
C ASP A 1 15.74 -3.88 8.67
N PRO A 2 14.76 -4.77 8.90
CA PRO A 2 13.36 -4.44 8.57
C PRO A 2 12.84 -3.21 9.32
N ARG A 3 13.42 -2.88 10.47
CA ARG A 3 12.99 -1.71 11.22
C ARG A 3 13.31 -0.39 10.52
N TYR A 4 14.22 -0.44 9.56
CA TYR A 4 14.60 0.77 8.83
C TYR A 4 13.91 0.89 7.49
N SER A 5 12.90 0.05 7.22
CA SER A 5 12.09 0.24 6.04
C SER A 5 11.32 1.56 6.16
N PHE A 6 10.89 2.09 5.03
CA PHE A 6 10.16 3.34 5.01
C PHE A 6 8.81 3.17 5.72
N HIS A 7 8.56 3.99 6.74
CA HIS A 7 7.30 3.89 7.48
C HIS A 7 6.97 5.20 8.18
N PHE A 8 5.71 5.31 8.60
CA PHE A 8 5.21 6.39 9.45
C PHE A 8 4.25 5.77 10.47
N THR A 9 4.35 6.16 11.74
CA THR A 9 3.45 5.66 12.78
C THR A 9 2.56 6.78 13.31
N GLY A 10 1.25 6.56 13.18
CA GLY A 10 0.25 7.42 13.80
C GLY A 10 -0.30 6.77 15.06
N LYS A 11 -1.38 7.32 15.58
CA LYS A 11 -1.94 6.85 16.86
C LYS A 11 -3.17 5.98 16.71
N SER A 12 -3.72 5.85 15.50
CA SER A 12 -4.92 5.07 15.30
C SER A 12 -4.63 3.57 15.40
N ASP A 13 -5.66 2.78 15.30
CA ASP A 13 -5.57 1.33 15.33
C ASP A 13 -5.33 0.72 13.95
N THR A 14 -5.04 1.53 12.94
CA THR A 14 -4.96 1.06 11.55
C THR A 14 -3.57 1.29 10.95
N VAL A 15 -3.05 0.27 10.25
CA VAL A 15 -1.83 0.40 9.44
C VAL A 15 -2.15 0.00 8.01
N TYR A 16 -1.58 0.75 7.06
CA TYR A 16 -1.66 0.45 5.63
C TYR A 16 -0.30 -0.02 5.14
N VAL A 17 -0.29 -1.08 4.34
CA VAL A 17 0.91 -1.81 3.93
C VAL A 17 1.11 -1.71 2.42
N PHE A 18 2.31 -1.32 1.99
CA PHE A 18 2.65 -1.09 0.59
C PHE A 18 3.91 -1.86 0.21
N GLU A 19 4.09 -2.12 -1.09
CA GLU A 19 5.32 -2.77 -1.55
C GLU A 19 6.49 -1.80 -1.63
N ALA A 20 6.26 -0.55 -2.05
CA ALA A 20 7.32 0.42 -2.28
C ALA A 20 7.00 1.76 -1.63
N PRO A 21 8.04 2.52 -1.24
CA PRO A 21 7.80 3.83 -0.63
C PRO A 21 7.02 4.79 -1.53
N ILE A 22 7.25 4.74 -2.85
CA ILE A 22 6.55 5.65 -3.77
C ILE A 22 5.03 5.40 -3.72
N ASP A 23 4.60 4.16 -3.55
CA ASP A 23 3.18 3.84 -3.47
C ASP A 23 2.58 4.32 -2.16
N LEU A 24 3.32 4.20 -1.07
CA LEU A 24 2.90 4.71 0.22
C LEU A 24 2.68 6.23 0.15
N LEU A 25 3.62 6.96 -0.41
CA LEU A 25 3.51 8.41 -0.54
C LEU A 25 2.37 8.80 -1.49
N SER A 26 2.18 8.04 -2.55
CA SER A 26 1.11 8.28 -3.51
C SER A 26 -0.26 8.07 -2.86
N PHE A 27 -0.41 7.02 -2.06
CA PHE A 27 -1.64 6.75 -1.35
C PHE A 27 -1.98 7.91 -0.39
N ILE A 28 -1.00 8.38 0.36
CA ILE A 28 -1.20 9.53 1.26
C ILE A 28 -1.63 10.76 0.45
N SER A 29 -1.01 10.98 -0.69
CA SER A 29 -1.37 12.11 -1.56
C SER A 29 -2.79 12.00 -2.11
N LEU A 30 -3.23 10.78 -2.41
CA LEU A 30 -4.59 10.53 -2.90
C LEU A 30 -5.63 10.69 -1.78
N TYR A 31 -5.28 10.35 -0.56
CA TYR A 31 -6.20 10.29 0.56
C TYR A 31 -5.59 11.06 1.74
N GLN A 32 -5.51 12.38 1.59
CA GLN A 32 -4.79 13.24 2.52
C GLN A 32 -5.53 13.45 3.85
N ARG A 33 -6.84 13.25 3.85
CA ARG A 33 -7.63 13.58 5.03
C ARG A 33 -7.24 12.67 6.19
N ASP A 34 -6.79 13.29 7.28
CA ASP A 34 -6.44 12.59 8.52
C ASP A 34 -5.33 11.54 8.35
N TRP A 35 -4.49 11.68 7.31
CA TRP A 35 -3.47 10.66 7.04
C TRP A 35 -2.52 10.48 8.23
N GLN A 36 -2.25 11.54 8.98
CA GLN A 36 -1.31 11.48 10.10
C GLN A 36 -1.83 10.67 11.29
N GLN A 37 -3.12 10.36 11.30
CA GLN A 37 -3.70 9.53 12.37
C GLN A 37 -3.31 8.06 12.21
N HIS A 38 -3.06 7.60 10.99
CA HIS A 38 -2.84 6.19 10.71
C HIS A 38 -1.36 5.86 10.59
N SER A 39 -1.05 4.57 10.56
CA SER A 39 0.31 4.11 10.34
C SER A 39 0.45 3.57 8.93
N TYR A 40 1.67 3.63 8.40
CA TYR A 40 1.97 3.23 7.03
C TYR A 40 3.33 2.55 7.03
N VAL A 41 3.45 1.47 6.26
CA VAL A 41 4.73 0.77 6.15
C VAL A 41 4.91 0.28 4.72
N SER A 42 6.14 0.44 4.21
CA SER A 42 6.54 -0.11 2.92
C SER A 42 7.41 -1.32 3.19
N LEU A 43 7.11 -2.42 2.51
CA LEU A 43 7.87 -3.65 2.68
C LEU A 43 9.20 -3.62 1.96
N CYS A 44 9.37 -2.72 0.99
CA CYS A 44 10.59 -2.58 0.20
C CYS A 44 10.99 -3.93 -0.42
N GLY A 45 9.99 -4.65 -0.91
CA GLY A 45 10.13 -5.98 -1.45
C GLY A 45 8.94 -6.82 -0.99
N VAL A 46 9.16 -8.13 -0.85
CA VAL A 46 8.06 -9.04 -0.57
C VAL A 46 8.07 -9.59 0.86
N SER A 47 9.06 -9.20 1.69
CA SER A 47 9.12 -9.70 3.05
C SER A 47 8.16 -8.97 3.97
N GLU A 48 7.47 -9.71 4.81
CA GLU A 48 6.54 -9.14 5.77
C GLU A 48 7.21 -8.65 7.05
N ARG A 49 8.53 -8.74 7.15
CA ARG A 49 9.24 -8.51 8.41
C ARG A 49 9.07 -7.10 8.96
N ALA A 50 9.09 -6.10 8.07
CA ALA A 50 8.91 -4.71 8.50
C ALA A 50 7.53 -4.51 9.11
N LEU A 51 6.50 -5.09 8.51
CA LEU A 51 5.15 -5.02 9.05
C LEU A 51 5.06 -5.69 10.43
N LEU A 52 5.62 -6.89 10.55
CA LEU A 52 5.55 -7.62 11.82
C LEU A 52 6.26 -6.85 12.93
N GLN A 53 7.39 -6.22 12.62
CA GLN A 53 8.10 -5.41 13.61
C GLN A 53 7.27 -4.19 14.02
N LEU A 54 6.66 -3.52 13.06
CA LEU A 54 5.80 -2.37 13.36
C LEU A 54 4.66 -2.77 14.29
N LEU A 55 4.06 -3.94 14.06
CA LEU A 55 2.96 -4.42 14.89
C LEU A 55 3.40 -4.72 16.32
N VAL A 56 4.61 -5.28 16.49
CA VAL A 56 5.17 -5.51 17.83
C VAL A 56 5.39 -4.18 18.55
N ASP A 57 5.91 -3.18 17.84
CA ASP A 57 6.24 -1.88 18.43
C ASP A 57 4.99 -1.01 18.66
N ASN A 58 3.87 -1.36 18.02
CA ASN A 58 2.64 -0.54 18.09
C ASN A 58 1.44 -1.42 18.38
N PRO A 59 1.31 -1.87 19.65
CA PRO A 59 0.26 -2.84 20.00
C PRO A 59 -1.16 -2.30 19.87
N GLN A 60 -1.34 -0.99 19.71
CA GLN A 60 -2.66 -0.42 19.47
C GLN A 60 -3.19 -0.75 18.09
N VAL A 61 -2.34 -1.16 17.16
CA VAL A 61 -2.76 -1.47 15.80
C VAL A 61 -3.50 -2.81 15.79
N GLN A 62 -4.73 -2.80 15.28
CA GLN A 62 -5.58 -3.98 15.18
C GLN A 62 -6.14 -4.18 13.77
N LYS A 63 -6.13 -3.15 12.95
CA LYS A 63 -6.68 -3.19 11.59
C LYS A 63 -5.53 -3.02 10.60
N ILE A 64 -5.43 -3.96 9.67
CA ILE A 64 -4.31 -3.98 8.72
C ILE A 64 -4.87 -3.98 7.31
N GLY A 65 -4.62 -2.88 6.59
CA GLY A 65 -5.04 -2.72 5.21
C GLY A 65 -3.90 -3.06 4.26
N LEU A 66 -4.06 -4.11 3.47
CA LEU A 66 -3.06 -4.52 2.51
C LEU A 66 -3.27 -3.76 1.21
N CYS A 67 -2.33 -2.87 0.90
CA CYS A 67 -2.40 -1.98 -0.26
C CYS A 67 -1.28 -2.33 -1.24
N LEU A 68 -1.05 -3.60 -1.43
CA LEU A 68 0.01 -4.09 -2.32
C LEU A 68 -0.38 -3.91 -3.78
N ASP A 69 0.58 -4.11 -4.68
CA ASP A 69 0.35 -3.89 -6.10
C ASP A 69 -0.81 -4.74 -6.61
N ASN A 70 -1.52 -4.21 -7.60
CA ASN A 70 -2.65 -4.88 -8.23
C ASN A 70 -2.14 -5.69 -9.41
N ASP A 71 -1.30 -6.67 -9.12
CA ASP A 71 -0.76 -7.59 -10.10
C ASP A 71 -0.64 -8.98 -9.45
N LYS A 72 -0.18 -9.96 -10.22
CA LYS A 72 -0.14 -11.34 -9.75
C LYS A 72 0.72 -11.50 -8.51
N ALA A 73 1.90 -10.88 -8.49
CA ALA A 73 2.80 -10.97 -7.34
C ALA A 73 2.19 -10.32 -6.10
N GLY A 74 1.54 -9.17 -6.28
CA GLY A 74 0.88 -8.47 -5.17
C GLY A 74 -0.28 -9.27 -4.61
N ILE A 75 -1.05 -9.92 -5.48
CA ILE A 75 -2.17 -10.74 -5.03
C ILE A 75 -1.66 -11.95 -4.24
N GLN A 76 -0.59 -12.58 -4.71
CA GLN A 76 0.00 -13.71 -3.98
C GLN A 76 0.55 -13.26 -2.62
N ALA A 77 1.20 -12.10 -2.58
CA ALA A 77 1.73 -11.57 -1.33
C ALA A 77 0.60 -11.27 -0.33
N ARG A 78 -0.55 -10.78 -0.80
CA ARG A 78 -1.70 -10.51 0.06
C ARG A 78 -2.15 -11.78 0.77
N GLU A 79 -2.27 -12.88 0.03
CA GLU A 79 -2.72 -14.14 0.61
C GLU A 79 -1.73 -14.66 1.65
N ARG A 80 -0.45 -14.59 1.32
CA ARG A 80 0.60 -15.05 2.24
C ARG A 80 0.61 -14.22 3.53
N ILE A 81 0.58 -12.90 3.39
CA ILE A 81 0.65 -12.02 4.56
C ILE A 81 -0.62 -12.14 5.41
N LYS A 82 -1.78 -12.24 4.76
CA LYS A 82 -3.03 -12.42 5.47
C LYS A 82 -3.00 -13.70 6.33
N GLY A 83 -2.45 -14.78 5.78
CA GLY A 83 -2.33 -16.03 6.53
C GLY A 83 -1.44 -15.88 7.75
N ILE A 84 -0.29 -15.20 7.59
CA ILE A 84 0.63 -14.97 8.69
C ILE A 84 -0.04 -14.14 9.79
N LEU A 85 -0.74 -13.08 9.41
CA LEU A 85 -1.41 -12.19 10.36
C LEU A 85 -2.54 -12.91 11.09
N THR A 86 -3.29 -13.74 10.38
CA THR A 86 -4.36 -14.52 10.99
C THR A 86 -3.81 -15.46 12.04
N GLU A 87 -2.68 -16.11 11.77
CA GLU A 87 -2.05 -16.99 12.73
C GLU A 87 -1.55 -16.23 13.97
N ARG A 88 -1.25 -14.95 13.82
CA ARG A 88 -0.81 -14.11 14.94
C ARG A 88 -1.97 -13.48 15.69
N GLY A 89 -3.21 -13.80 15.31
CA GLY A 89 -4.38 -13.33 16.05
C GLY A 89 -5.02 -12.06 15.51
N TYR A 90 -4.58 -11.55 14.36
CA TYR A 90 -5.18 -10.36 13.78
C TYR A 90 -6.42 -10.75 12.99
N GLY A 91 -7.59 -10.33 13.46
CA GLY A 91 -8.85 -10.68 12.84
C GLY A 91 -9.40 -9.67 11.86
N ASN A 92 -8.76 -8.50 11.74
CA ASN A 92 -9.24 -7.46 10.84
C ASN A 92 -8.15 -7.12 9.82
N VAL A 93 -8.00 -7.97 8.84
CA VAL A 93 -7.07 -7.79 7.73
C VAL A 93 -7.92 -7.62 6.48
N PHE A 94 -7.77 -6.50 5.80
CA PHE A 94 -8.56 -6.19 4.62
C PHE A 94 -7.64 -5.75 3.49
N SER A 95 -8.14 -5.80 2.26
CA SER A 95 -7.37 -5.43 1.08
C SER A 95 -7.97 -4.20 0.43
N LEU A 96 -7.11 -3.26 0.03
CA LEU A 96 -7.48 -2.14 -0.83
C LEU A 96 -6.74 -2.31 -2.15
N PHE A 97 -7.44 -2.03 -3.25
CA PHE A 97 -6.89 -2.22 -4.59
C PHE A 97 -6.84 -0.89 -5.31
N SER A 98 -5.68 -0.58 -5.88
CA SER A 98 -5.58 0.53 -6.83
C SER A 98 -6.34 0.20 -8.10
N GLN A 99 -6.74 1.22 -8.85
CA GLN A 99 -7.39 1.01 -10.13
C GLN A 99 -6.38 0.65 -11.21
N GLN A 100 -5.20 1.27 -11.13
CA GLN A 100 -4.09 0.91 -11.98
C GLN A 100 -3.26 -0.18 -11.31
N LYS A 101 -2.07 -0.44 -11.81
CA LYS A 101 -1.21 -1.47 -11.24
C LYS A 101 -0.82 -1.15 -9.79
N ASP A 102 -0.57 0.12 -9.50
CA ASP A 102 -0.15 0.54 -8.17
C ASP A 102 -0.67 1.94 -7.88
N TRP A 103 -0.47 2.39 -6.65
CA TRP A 103 -0.99 3.68 -6.20
C TRP A 103 -0.29 4.86 -6.85
N ASN A 104 0.99 4.70 -7.23
CA ASN A 104 1.69 5.74 -7.95
C ASN A 104 1.04 6.01 -9.31
N GLU A 105 0.65 4.97 -10.02
CA GLU A 105 -0.07 5.15 -11.29
C GLU A 105 -1.44 5.78 -11.08
N ASP A 106 -2.15 5.39 -10.02
CA ASP A 106 -3.43 6.03 -9.69
C ASP A 106 -3.26 7.53 -9.48
N LEU A 107 -2.21 7.92 -8.76
CA LEU A 107 -1.94 9.33 -8.53
C LEU A 107 -1.62 10.07 -9.82
N GLN A 108 -0.82 9.45 -10.69
CA GLN A 108 -0.49 10.04 -11.99
C GLN A 108 -1.73 10.27 -12.83
N VAL A 109 -2.65 9.31 -12.87
CA VAL A 109 -3.90 9.44 -13.59
C VAL A 109 -4.72 10.60 -13.01
N ARG A 110 -4.82 10.66 -11.68
CA ARG A 110 -5.59 11.71 -11.02
C ARG A 110 -5.03 13.11 -11.31
N GLN A 111 -3.70 13.20 -11.44
CA GLN A 111 -3.04 14.47 -11.75
C GLN A 111 -3.07 14.81 -13.23
N GLY A 112 -3.75 14.00 -14.05
CA GLY A 112 -3.84 14.24 -15.48
C GLY A 112 -2.65 13.76 -16.26
N GLN A 113 -1.72 13.04 -15.64
CA GLN A 113 -0.60 12.45 -16.34
C GLN A 113 -1.06 11.15 -16.96
N MET A 114 -0.66 10.93 -18.22
CA MET A 114 -0.96 9.66 -18.81
C MET A 114 -0.03 8.62 -18.25
N VAL A 115 -0.65 7.58 -17.73
CA VAL A 115 0.10 6.38 -17.48
C VAL A 115 0.39 5.83 -18.84
N VAL A 116 1.60 5.94 -19.26
CA VAL A 116 1.97 5.65 -20.57
C VAL A 116 1.73 4.26 -20.87
N PRO A 117 0.79 4.03 -21.72
CA PRO A 117 0.86 2.81 -22.39
C PRO A 117 1.96 3.01 -23.33
N GLU A 118 2.56 2.61 -23.30
CA GLU A 118 3.33 2.64 -24.20
C GLU A 118 2.75 2.73 -25.47
N LYS A 119 2.02 3.11 -25.89
CA LYS A 119 1.43 3.24 -26.87
C LYS A 119 0.83 4.16 -27.30
N GLU A 120 0.54 4.49 -27.40
CA GLU A 120 -0.03 5.32 -27.78
C GLU A 120 -0.39 5.90 -28.15
N PRO A 121 -0.56 6.00 -28.90
CA PRO A 121 -1.18 6.86 -29.01
C PRO A 121 -1.95 7.25 -29.29
N HIS A 122 -2.31 7.60 -28.91
CA HIS A 122 -3.11 7.80 -28.97
C HIS A 122 -3.75 8.32 -28.98
N ARG A 123 -3.98 8.44 -29.20
CA ARG A 123 -4.71 8.80 -29.02
C ARG A 123 -5.24 9.38 -28.94
N THR A 124 -5.30 9.78 -28.67
CA THR A 124 -5.91 10.08 -28.38
C THR A 124 -6.34 10.69 -28.29
N MET A 125 -6.45 11.03 -28.45
CA MET A 125 -6.95 11.33 -28.19
C MET A 125 -7.60 11.64 -28.19
N GLN A 126 -7.73 11.86 -27.92
CA GLN A 126 -8.37 11.83 -27.68
C GLN A 126 -8.89 12.09 -27.38
N MET A 127 -9.01 12.16 -27.31
CA MET A 127 -9.43 12.21 -26.95
C MET A 127 -9.83 12.31 -26.90
N VAL A 128 -9.77 12.29 -26.81
CA VAL A 128 -10.10 12.23 -26.77
C VAL A 128 -10.21 12.10 -26.65
#